data_6f88c1158e5bd36575b2df8e42e6dff5
#
_entry.id   6f88c1158e5bd36575b2df8e42e6dff5
#
_cell.length_a   1.000
_cell.length_b   1.000
_cell.length_c   1.000
_cell.angle_alpha   90.00
_cell.angle_beta   90.00
_cell.angle_gamma   90.00
#
_symmetry.space_group_name_H-M   'P 1'
#
loop_
_entity.id
_entity.type
_entity.pdbx_description
1 polymer ?
#
loop_
_entity_poly.entity_id
_entity_poly.type
_entity_poly.pdbx_seq_one_letter_code
_entity_poly.pdbx_strand_id
1 'polypeptide(L)'
;MHPVLPTGIGVLVGPMIGVVLVTHGRLADEFKAATEHVVGPQAAFRTVCIGPQDDMEARRDDILSAIKSVDSGQGVILLTDMFGGTPSNLAISALESGKIEVIAGVNLPMLIKLASVRSTAKMQEAVDKAQEAGRKYIRVASKELTGG
;
A
#
# COMPACT_ATOMS: atom_id res chain seq x y z
N MET A 1 15.44 -3.99 19.17
CA MET A 1 15.70 -5.26 18.50
C MET A 1 14.43 -5.80 17.90
N HIS A 2 14.48 -6.21 16.66
CA HIS A 2 13.31 -6.76 15.97
C HIS A 2 13.41 -8.28 15.95
N PRO A 3 12.40 -8.99 16.44
CA PRO A 3 12.42 -10.43 16.34
C PRO A 3 12.36 -10.87 14.88
N VAL A 4 13.14 -11.86 14.57
CA VAL A 4 13.11 -12.52 13.26
C VAL A 4 12.32 -13.81 13.43
N LEU A 5 11.47 -14.12 12.48
CA LEU A 5 10.67 -15.34 12.53
C LEU A 5 11.60 -16.57 12.59
N PRO A 6 11.31 -17.52 13.46
CA PRO A 6 12.21 -18.66 13.70
C PRO A 6 12.36 -19.59 12.48
N THR A 7 11.50 -19.49 11.49
CA THR A 7 11.57 -20.31 10.29
C THR A 7 12.59 -19.82 9.26
N GLY A 8 13.30 -18.73 9.53
CA GLY A 8 14.24 -18.18 8.58
C GLY A 8 13.60 -17.49 7.39
N ILE A 9 12.33 -17.16 7.48
CA ILE A 9 11.58 -16.48 6.42
C ILE A 9 12.16 -15.07 6.14
N GLY A 10 12.88 -14.50 7.09
CA GLY A 10 13.52 -13.21 6.90
C GLY A 10 12.60 -12.00 6.98
N VAL A 11 11.36 -12.19 7.45
CA VAL A 11 10.44 -11.08 7.64
C VAL A 11 10.67 -10.46 9.00
N LEU A 12 11.01 -9.16 9.01
CA LEU A 12 11.12 -8.41 10.24
C LEU A 12 9.74 -8.12 10.79
N VAL A 13 9.55 -8.34 12.10
CA VAL A 13 8.33 -7.98 12.81
C VAL A 13 8.69 -6.88 13.79
N GLY A 14 8.00 -5.76 13.68
CA GLY A 14 8.22 -4.62 14.56
C GLY A 14 7.32 -3.49 14.13
N PRO A 15 7.37 -2.33 14.84
CA PRO A 15 6.55 -1.19 14.46
C PRO A 15 6.92 -0.72 13.06
N MET A 16 5.90 -0.55 12.23
CA MET A 16 6.06 -0.02 10.88
C MET A 16 4.72 0.54 10.42
N ILE A 17 4.77 1.40 9.41
CA ILE A 17 3.54 1.91 8.81
C ILE A 17 2.81 0.74 8.14
N GLY A 18 1.53 0.56 8.48
CA GLY A 18 0.70 -0.45 7.87
C GLY A 18 0.31 -0.07 6.46
N VAL A 19 0.09 -1.07 5.61
CA VAL A 19 -0.32 -0.85 4.22
C VAL A 19 -1.59 -1.64 3.93
N VAL A 20 -2.58 -0.98 3.34
CA VAL A 20 -3.81 -1.63 2.88
C VAL A 20 -4.05 -1.21 1.44
N LEU A 21 -4.13 -2.18 0.54
CA LEU A 21 -4.49 -1.95 -0.86
C LEU A 21 -6.00 -2.14 -1.03
N VAL A 22 -6.66 -1.17 -1.63
CA VAL A 22 -8.11 -1.20 -1.88
C VAL A 22 -8.34 -0.92 -3.36
N THR A 23 -8.69 -1.92 -4.13
CA THR A 23 -8.75 -1.79 -5.58
C THR A 23 -9.98 -2.43 -6.20
N HIS A 24 -10.22 -2.08 -7.46
CA HIS A 24 -11.19 -2.81 -8.28
C HIS A 24 -10.67 -4.23 -8.54
N GLY A 25 -11.60 -5.18 -8.56
CA GLY A 25 -11.29 -6.56 -8.89
C GLY A 25 -10.13 -7.10 -8.03
N ARG A 26 -9.25 -7.88 -8.64
CA ARG A 26 -8.17 -8.57 -7.94
C ARG A 26 -6.83 -7.84 -7.98
N LEU A 27 -6.81 -6.57 -8.39
CA LEU A 27 -5.57 -5.82 -8.50
C LEU A 27 -4.80 -5.77 -7.18
N ALA A 28 -5.49 -5.58 -6.06
CA ALA A 28 -4.83 -5.51 -4.76
C ALA A 28 -4.02 -6.77 -4.47
N ASP A 29 -4.60 -7.94 -4.69
CA ASP A 29 -3.91 -9.22 -4.47
C ASP A 29 -2.71 -9.37 -5.40
N GLU A 30 -2.86 -8.99 -6.65
CA GLU A 30 -1.78 -9.11 -7.63
C GLU A 30 -0.67 -8.08 -7.35
N PHE A 31 -1.01 -6.89 -6.91
CA PHE A 31 0.00 -5.90 -6.48
C PHE A 31 0.80 -6.40 -5.29
N LYS A 32 0.13 -7.02 -4.32
CA LYS A 32 0.84 -7.61 -3.18
C LYS A 32 1.78 -8.71 -3.64
N ALA A 33 1.29 -9.62 -4.48
CA ALA A 33 2.10 -10.71 -5.00
C ALA A 33 3.31 -10.19 -5.77
N ALA A 34 3.12 -9.19 -6.62
CA ALA A 34 4.21 -8.60 -7.41
C ALA A 34 5.24 -7.89 -6.50
N THR A 35 4.76 -7.16 -5.51
CA THR A 35 5.64 -6.49 -4.54
C THR A 35 6.50 -7.52 -3.81
N GLU A 36 5.87 -8.57 -3.31
CA GLU A 36 6.59 -9.62 -2.58
C GLU A 36 7.54 -10.42 -3.46
N HIS A 37 7.23 -10.53 -4.75
CA HIS A 37 8.15 -11.13 -5.72
C HIS A 37 9.45 -10.32 -5.83
N VAL A 38 9.34 -9.00 -5.80
CA VAL A 38 10.50 -8.11 -5.98
C VAL A 38 11.29 -7.91 -4.68
N VAL A 39 10.60 -7.68 -3.56
CA VAL A 39 11.27 -7.27 -2.30
C VAL A 39 11.09 -8.26 -1.16
N GLY A 40 10.42 -9.37 -1.39
CA GLY A 40 10.21 -10.39 -0.37
C GLY A 40 8.93 -10.19 0.45
N PRO A 41 8.63 -11.16 1.33
CA PRO A 41 7.40 -11.13 2.13
C PRO A 41 7.25 -9.84 2.92
N GLN A 42 6.02 -9.34 2.99
CA GLN A 42 5.70 -8.08 3.68
C GLN A 42 4.76 -8.33 4.85
N ALA A 43 5.18 -7.94 6.05
CA ALA A 43 4.32 -7.94 7.23
C ALA A 43 3.42 -6.68 7.20
N ALA A 44 2.31 -6.72 7.96
CA ALA A 44 1.40 -5.57 8.11
C ALA A 44 0.97 -5.00 6.76
N PHE A 45 0.54 -5.87 5.85
CA PHE A 45 0.21 -5.55 4.48
C PHE A 45 -1.03 -6.37 4.08
N ARG A 46 -2.16 -5.70 3.89
CA ARG A 46 -3.43 -6.36 3.62
C ARG A 46 -4.05 -5.85 2.32
N THR A 47 -4.96 -6.63 1.79
CA THR A 47 -5.65 -6.32 0.54
C THR A 47 -7.15 -6.40 0.70
N VAL A 48 -7.86 -5.49 0.04
CA VAL A 48 -9.32 -5.52 -0.07
C VAL A 48 -9.66 -5.37 -1.55
N CYS A 49 -10.20 -6.42 -2.13
CA CYS A 49 -10.61 -6.44 -3.54
C CYS A 49 -12.11 -6.18 -3.62
N ILE A 50 -12.50 -5.23 -4.46
CA ILE A 50 -13.90 -4.81 -4.59
C ILE A 50 -14.43 -5.22 -5.96
N GLY A 51 -15.40 -6.10 -5.96
CA GLY A 51 -16.07 -6.55 -7.19
C GLY A 51 -17.27 -5.67 -7.53
N PRO A 52 -17.78 -5.77 -8.76
CA PRO A 52 -18.86 -4.89 -9.24
C PRO A 52 -20.20 -5.11 -8.55
N GLN A 53 -20.41 -6.27 -7.95
CA GLN A 53 -21.68 -6.62 -7.30
C GLN A 53 -21.56 -6.71 -5.78
N ASP A 54 -20.44 -6.25 -5.22
CA ASP A 54 -20.19 -6.38 -3.79
C ASP A 54 -21.07 -5.44 -2.96
N ASP A 55 -21.36 -5.88 -1.74
CA ASP A 55 -22.02 -5.04 -0.74
C ASP A 55 -20.99 -4.02 -0.22
N MET A 56 -21.26 -2.76 -0.42
CA MET A 56 -20.36 -1.68 -0.06
C MET A 56 -20.13 -1.59 1.46
N GLU A 57 -21.15 -1.86 2.26
CA GLU A 57 -20.99 -1.87 3.72
C GLU A 57 -20.05 -3.00 4.17
N ALA A 58 -20.19 -4.18 3.57
CA ALA A 58 -19.29 -5.30 3.85
C ALA A 58 -17.85 -4.96 3.47
N ARG A 59 -17.65 -4.33 2.32
CA ARG A 59 -16.29 -3.91 1.89
C ARG A 59 -15.73 -2.83 2.80
N ARG A 60 -16.56 -1.90 3.26
CA ARG A 60 -16.13 -0.89 4.22
C ARG A 60 -15.66 -1.54 5.53
N ASP A 61 -16.42 -2.50 6.02
CA ASP A 61 -16.04 -3.23 7.23
C ASP A 61 -14.72 -3.98 7.03
N ASP A 62 -14.51 -4.55 5.86
CA ASP A 62 -13.25 -5.22 5.52
C ASP A 62 -12.07 -4.24 5.55
N ILE A 63 -12.27 -3.02 5.04
CA ILE A 63 -11.24 -1.98 5.07
C ILE A 63 -10.91 -1.60 6.50
N LEU A 64 -11.91 -1.36 7.32
CA LEU A 64 -11.71 -0.99 8.73
C LEU A 64 -11.01 -2.10 9.49
N SER A 65 -11.39 -3.35 9.25
CA SER A 65 -10.75 -4.52 9.85
C SER A 65 -9.29 -4.65 9.40
N ALA A 66 -9.02 -4.43 8.11
CA ALA A 66 -7.67 -4.48 7.57
C ALA A 66 -6.78 -3.40 8.21
N ILE A 67 -7.29 -2.17 8.33
CA ILE A 67 -6.57 -1.08 8.98
C ILE A 67 -6.17 -1.49 10.40
N LYS A 68 -7.11 -2.00 11.16
CA LYS A 68 -6.87 -2.43 12.54
C LYS A 68 -5.80 -3.51 12.61
N SER A 69 -5.81 -4.44 11.68
CA SER A 69 -4.89 -5.58 11.68
C SER A 69 -3.46 -5.19 11.36
N VAL A 70 -3.24 -4.07 10.66
CA VAL A 70 -1.89 -3.64 10.23
C VAL A 70 -1.37 -2.44 11.02
N ASP A 71 -2.17 -1.83 11.87
CA ASP A 71 -1.77 -0.64 12.63
C ASP A 71 -0.99 -1.05 13.88
N SER A 72 0.28 -0.71 13.91
CA SER A 72 1.17 -0.94 15.06
C SER A 72 1.42 0.34 15.86
N GLY A 73 0.66 1.39 15.59
CA GLY A 73 0.84 2.71 16.22
C GLY A 73 1.61 3.69 15.36
N GLN A 74 2.11 3.27 14.20
CA GLN A 74 2.85 4.12 13.27
C GLN A 74 1.98 4.68 12.15
N GLY A 75 0.69 4.40 12.17
CA GLY A 75 -0.24 4.81 11.14
C GLY A 75 -0.39 3.81 10.02
N VAL A 76 -1.33 4.07 9.12
CA VAL A 76 -1.66 3.20 8.00
C VAL A 76 -1.80 4.01 6.72
N ILE A 77 -1.22 3.54 5.64
CA ILE A 77 -1.41 4.11 4.30
C ILE A 77 -2.30 3.16 3.51
N LEU A 78 -3.43 3.68 3.04
CA LEU A 78 -4.28 2.98 2.10
C LEU A 78 -3.90 3.41 0.68
N LEU A 79 -3.83 2.45 -0.22
CA LEU A 79 -3.49 2.73 -1.62
C LEU A 79 -4.62 2.20 -2.50
N THR A 80 -5.10 3.04 -3.40
CA THR A 80 -6.16 2.67 -4.34
C THR A 80 -5.63 2.74 -5.76
N ASP A 81 -6.29 2.03 -6.67
CA ASP A 81 -5.84 1.95 -8.05
C ASP A 81 -6.07 3.25 -8.83
N MET A 82 -7.14 3.98 -8.55
CA MET A 82 -7.39 5.25 -9.21
C MET A 82 -8.19 6.19 -8.30
N PHE A 83 -8.02 7.48 -8.51
CA PHE A 83 -8.81 8.48 -7.80
C PHE A 83 -10.22 8.54 -8.42
N GLY A 84 -11.24 8.53 -7.56
CA GLY A 84 -12.62 8.40 -8.01
C GLY A 84 -13.02 6.92 -8.15
N GLY A 85 -14.29 6.63 -8.08
CA GLY A 85 -14.80 5.26 -8.07
C GLY A 85 -14.93 4.70 -6.66
N THR A 86 -15.56 3.54 -6.56
CA THR A 86 -15.93 2.94 -5.27
C THR A 86 -14.75 2.64 -4.36
N PRO A 87 -13.67 1.98 -4.82
CA PRO A 87 -12.55 1.71 -3.92
C PRO A 87 -11.96 2.96 -3.29
N SER A 88 -11.72 3.99 -4.07
CA SER A 88 -11.16 5.24 -3.59
C SER A 88 -12.12 5.93 -2.62
N ASN A 89 -13.40 5.96 -2.92
CA ASN A 89 -14.39 6.60 -2.06
C ASN A 89 -14.49 5.89 -0.70
N LEU A 90 -14.46 4.57 -0.69
CA LEU A 90 -14.48 3.80 0.56
C LEU A 90 -13.20 4.03 1.37
N ALA A 91 -12.05 4.05 0.71
CA ALA A 91 -10.76 4.30 1.37
C ALA A 91 -10.72 5.71 1.97
N ILE A 92 -11.16 6.71 1.21
CA ILE A 92 -11.17 8.11 1.67
C ILE A 92 -12.08 8.28 2.88
N SER A 93 -13.15 7.50 2.99
CA SER A 93 -14.03 7.57 4.16
C SER A 93 -13.31 7.18 5.45
N ALA A 94 -12.18 6.49 5.38
CA ALA A 94 -11.38 6.12 6.53
C ALA A 94 -10.24 7.10 6.82
N LEU A 95 -10.07 8.13 6.00
CA LEU A 95 -9.00 9.12 6.17
C LEU A 95 -9.03 9.75 7.57
N GLU A 96 -7.88 9.81 8.21
CA GLU A 96 -7.73 10.40 9.53
C GLU A 96 -6.38 11.11 9.61
N SER A 97 -6.40 12.42 9.75
CA SER A 97 -5.20 13.25 9.71
C SER A 97 -4.09 12.73 10.64
N GLY A 98 -2.91 12.53 10.06
CA GLY A 98 -1.74 12.07 10.78
C GLY A 98 -1.71 10.57 11.10
N LYS A 99 -2.80 9.86 10.92
CA LYS A 99 -2.91 8.44 11.30
C LYS A 99 -3.24 7.53 10.13
N ILE A 100 -4.15 7.95 9.26
CA ILE A 100 -4.57 7.17 8.10
C ILE A 100 -4.52 8.08 6.89
N GLU A 101 -3.67 7.73 5.94
CA GLU A 101 -3.54 8.47 4.69
C GLU A 101 -3.99 7.60 3.51
N VAL A 102 -4.42 8.23 2.44
CA VAL A 102 -4.88 7.55 1.23
C VAL A 102 -4.10 8.09 0.03
N ILE A 103 -3.50 7.19 -0.72
CA ILE A 103 -2.83 7.55 -1.98
C ILE A 103 -3.56 6.82 -3.11
N ALA A 104 -4.05 7.57 -4.08
CA ALA A 104 -4.68 7.01 -5.27
C ALA A 104 -3.69 6.96 -6.42
N GLY A 105 -3.83 5.96 -7.29
CA GLY A 105 -2.93 5.79 -8.42
C GLY A 105 -1.74 4.89 -8.11
N VAL A 106 -1.96 3.85 -7.31
CA VAL A 106 -0.89 2.94 -6.91
C VAL A 106 -0.23 2.29 -8.12
N ASN A 107 1.08 2.15 -8.06
CA ASN A 107 1.85 1.38 -9.03
C ASN A 107 2.99 0.66 -8.30
N LEU A 108 3.67 -0.21 -9.00
CA LEU A 108 4.69 -1.06 -8.37
C LEU A 108 5.87 -0.26 -7.79
N PRO A 109 6.43 0.75 -8.48
CA PRO A 109 7.50 1.57 -7.89
C PRO A 109 7.10 2.22 -6.57
N MET A 110 5.86 2.67 -6.45
CA MET A 110 5.33 3.23 -5.21
C MET A 110 5.36 2.19 -4.08
N LEU A 111 4.91 0.97 -4.37
CA LEU A 111 4.88 -0.10 -3.38
C LEU A 111 6.28 -0.55 -2.95
N ILE A 112 7.20 -0.62 -3.91
CA ILE A 112 8.61 -0.95 -3.62
C ILE A 112 9.22 0.11 -2.70
N LYS A 113 8.95 1.38 -2.98
CA LYS A 113 9.45 2.48 -2.15
C LYS A 113 8.86 2.41 -0.73
N LEU A 114 7.57 2.18 -0.61
CA LEU A 114 6.94 2.02 0.70
C LEU A 114 7.56 0.87 1.48
N ALA A 115 7.76 -0.27 0.84
CA ALA A 115 8.38 -1.41 1.48
C ALA A 115 9.75 -1.06 2.08
N SER A 116 10.50 -0.18 1.41
CA SER A 116 11.84 0.21 1.86
C SER A 116 11.85 1.24 2.99
N VAL A 117 10.80 2.06 3.13
CA VAL A 117 10.80 3.18 4.09
C VAL A 117 9.84 3.02 5.26
N ARG A 118 8.89 2.10 5.18
CA ARG A 118 7.79 1.97 6.14
C ARG A 118 8.22 1.63 7.56
N SER A 119 9.40 1.07 7.75
CA SER A 119 9.90 0.69 9.08
C SER A 119 10.70 1.80 9.75
N THR A 120 11.10 2.83 9.02
CA THR A 120 11.97 3.90 9.54
C THR A 120 11.40 5.30 9.35
N ALA A 121 10.61 5.54 8.32
CA ALA A 121 10.07 6.86 8.02
C ALA A 121 8.81 7.16 8.84
N LYS A 122 8.60 8.43 9.10
CA LYS A 122 7.32 8.90 9.65
C LYS A 122 6.28 8.97 8.53
N MET A 123 5.01 9.04 8.90
CA MET A 123 3.89 9.01 7.94
C MET A 123 4.08 9.99 6.78
N GLN A 124 4.31 11.27 7.07
CA GLN A 124 4.40 12.28 6.01
C GLN A 124 5.57 12.01 5.06
N GLU A 125 6.72 11.62 5.60
CA GLU A 125 7.87 11.28 4.79
C GLU A 125 7.61 10.07 3.91
N ALA A 126 6.98 9.03 4.45
CA ALA A 126 6.66 7.83 3.69
C ALA A 126 5.68 8.13 2.55
N VAL A 127 4.66 8.95 2.82
CA VAL A 127 3.69 9.38 1.80
C VAL A 127 4.39 10.16 0.68
N ASP A 128 5.23 11.13 1.04
CA ASP A 128 5.93 11.95 0.05
C ASP A 128 6.87 11.10 -0.82
N LYS A 129 7.60 10.19 -0.22
CA LYS A 129 8.51 9.30 -0.95
C LYS A 129 7.77 8.32 -1.84
N ALA A 130 6.66 7.79 -1.38
CA ALA A 130 5.82 6.90 -2.18
C ALA A 130 5.27 7.61 -3.40
N GLN A 131 4.72 8.81 -3.21
CA GLN A 131 4.18 9.62 -4.30
C GLN A 131 5.26 9.97 -5.32
N GLU A 132 6.43 10.39 -4.86
CA GLU A 132 7.55 10.69 -5.73
C GLU A 132 7.97 9.49 -6.55
N ALA A 133 8.13 8.33 -5.92
CA ALA A 133 8.52 7.09 -6.62
C ALA A 133 7.47 6.70 -7.66
N GLY A 134 6.17 6.83 -7.31
CA GLY A 134 5.09 6.51 -8.23
C GLY A 134 5.10 7.36 -9.49
N ARG A 135 5.50 8.61 -9.37
CA ARG A 135 5.60 9.53 -10.52
C ARG A 135 6.90 9.38 -11.29
N LYS A 136 8.00 9.19 -10.59
CA LYS A 136 9.35 9.23 -11.15
C LYS A 136 9.59 8.17 -12.22
N TYR A 137 9.01 7.00 -12.07
CA TYR A 137 9.30 5.87 -12.94
C TYR A 137 8.28 5.67 -14.05
N ILE A 138 7.41 6.64 -14.28
CA ILE A 138 6.57 6.67 -15.47
C ILE A 138 7.43 7.22 -16.59
N ARG A 139 7.89 6.34 -17.49
CA ARG A 139 8.86 6.71 -18.54
C ARG A 139 8.44 6.16 -19.89
N VAL A 140 8.70 6.95 -20.92
CA VAL A 140 8.45 6.55 -22.30
C VAL A 140 9.76 5.98 -22.86
N ALA A 141 9.75 4.71 -23.25
CA ALA A 141 10.97 3.98 -23.62
C ALA A 141 11.76 4.68 -24.73
N SER A 142 11.09 5.16 -25.79
CA SER A 142 11.78 5.83 -26.90
C SER A 142 12.52 7.08 -26.46
N LYS A 143 11.96 7.81 -25.49
CA LYS A 143 12.61 9.01 -24.95
C LYS A 143 13.83 8.66 -24.12
N GLU A 144 13.74 7.59 -23.32
CA GLU A 144 14.87 7.13 -22.51
C GLU A 144 16.02 6.65 -23.39
N LEU A 145 15.71 5.91 -24.46
CA LEU A 145 16.73 5.35 -25.37
C LEU A 145 17.40 6.42 -26.22
N THR A 146 16.76 7.54 -26.46
CA THR A 146 17.35 8.64 -27.23
C THR A 146 18.04 9.68 -26.35
N GLY A 147 18.04 9.49 -25.04
CA GLY A 147 18.65 10.43 -24.10
C GLY A 147 17.90 11.74 -23.95
N GLY A 148 16.66 11.77 -24.43
CA GLY A 148 15.88 13.02 -24.44
C GLY A 148 14.75 13.06 -23.45
#